data_922b0292746c9e87b0740d340b17ed0d
#
_entry.id   922b0292746c9e87b0740d340b17ed0d
#
_cell.length_a   1.000
_cell.length_b   1.000
_cell.length_c   1.000
_cell.angle_alpha   90.00
_cell.angle_beta   90.00
_cell.angle_gamma   90.00
#
_symmetry.space_group_name_H-M   'P 1'
#
loop_
_entity.id
_entity.type
_entity.pdbx_description
1 polymer ?
#
loop_
_entity_poly.entity_id
_entity_poly.type
_entity_poly.pdbx_seq_one_letter_code
_entity_poly.pdbx_strand_id
1 'polypeptide(L)'
;MDERFAEVGNGITLCYETFGDPADPAMVLIMGLGTQMVAWDTRFCEQLAGNGFYVVRFDNRDTGRSTRLDGAPVPKLHEIALRRIARPAYKLADMALDTVGLMDALGIERAHVVGVSMGGMIAQTVAARHPSRVRSLTSIMSNTGARFSGQPALKTYPVLIGSSPTDRDGFVERGVKTWTLIGSPGFERDDVELRAMIELSFDRGASPAGTARQLGAIIASGDRRRELRGVQAPTLVIHGEADKLVSPSGGRATAKAINNARLVTIPGMGHDLPKAAWPQIIAGITQNAASADVAAGDRAAVQAA
;
A
#
# COMPACT_ATOMS: atom_id res chain seq x y z
N MET A 1 -20.51 -5.09 -3.19
CA MET A 1 -19.59 -4.09 -2.61
C MET A 1 -20.41 -3.03 -1.90
N ASP A 2 -20.13 -2.78 -0.63
CA ASP A 2 -20.79 -1.74 0.18
C ASP A 2 -19.86 -0.52 0.28
N GLU A 3 -19.70 0.16 -0.85
CA GLU A 3 -18.81 1.33 -0.96
C GLU A 3 -19.39 2.51 -0.19
N ARG A 4 -18.58 3.08 0.68
CA ARG A 4 -18.87 4.25 1.49
C ARG A 4 -17.85 5.34 1.20
N PHE A 5 -18.17 6.57 1.63
CA PHE A 5 -17.33 7.75 1.40
C PHE A 5 -17.10 8.50 2.70
N ALA A 6 -15.87 8.93 2.93
CA ALA A 6 -15.47 9.70 4.09
C ALA A 6 -14.67 10.94 3.66
N GLU A 7 -15.06 12.09 4.17
CA GLU A 7 -14.24 13.31 4.07
C GLU A 7 -13.09 13.22 5.07
N VAL A 8 -11.86 13.32 4.55
CA VAL A 8 -10.64 13.12 5.36
C VAL A 8 -9.83 14.40 5.55
N GLY A 9 -10.44 15.53 5.24
CA GLY A 9 -9.82 16.87 5.30
C GLY A 9 -9.19 17.29 3.97
N ASN A 10 -8.79 18.56 3.90
CA ASN A 10 -8.14 19.18 2.74
C ASN A 10 -8.89 19.01 1.40
N GLY A 11 -10.21 18.87 1.44
CA GLY A 11 -11.06 18.67 0.25
C GLY A 11 -10.92 17.27 -0.36
N ILE A 12 -10.43 16.30 0.39
CA ILE A 12 -10.30 14.91 -0.04
C ILE A 12 -11.43 14.08 0.57
N THR A 13 -12.13 13.35 -0.29
CA THR A 13 -13.09 12.31 0.07
C THR A 13 -12.53 10.97 -0.40
N LEU A 14 -12.45 9.99 0.47
CA LEU A 14 -11.99 8.63 0.16
C LEU A 14 -13.18 7.67 0.06
N CYS A 15 -13.16 6.84 -0.97
CA CYS A 15 -14.03 5.68 -1.11
C CYS A 15 -13.43 4.51 -0.33
N TYR A 16 -14.21 3.86 0.53
CA TYR A 16 -13.75 2.76 1.38
C TYR A 16 -14.81 1.67 1.55
N GLU A 17 -14.38 0.52 2.01
CA GLU A 17 -15.21 -0.61 2.47
C GLU A 17 -14.67 -1.18 3.77
N THR A 18 -15.54 -1.83 4.53
CA THR A 18 -15.21 -2.42 5.84
C THR A 18 -15.64 -3.88 5.92
N PHE A 19 -14.91 -4.67 6.72
CA PHE A 19 -15.17 -6.08 6.99
C PHE A 19 -14.96 -6.35 8.48
N GLY A 20 -15.73 -7.27 9.05
CA GLY A 20 -15.65 -7.62 10.46
C GLY A 20 -16.45 -6.71 11.37
N ASP A 21 -16.29 -6.89 12.68
CA ASP A 21 -17.01 -6.13 13.71
C ASP A 21 -16.27 -4.80 13.99
N PRO A 22 -16.96 -3.65 13.97
CA PRO A 22 -16.36 -2.37 14.37
C PRO A 22 -15.80 -2.32 15.80
N ALA A 23 -16.21 -3.25 16.69
CA ALA A 23 -15.66 -3.38 18.03
C ALA A 23 -14.27 -4.05 18.07
N ASP A 24 -13.90 -4.75 17.01
CA ASP A 24 -12.60 -5.40 16.91
C ASP A 24 -11.45 -4.40 16.65
N PRO A 25 -10.19 -4.77 16.95
CA PRO A 25 -9.03 -3.96 16.61
C PRO A 25 -8.96 -3.60 15.12
N ALA A 26 -8.89 -2.30 14.82
CA ALA A 26 -8.91 -1.84 13.44
C ALA A 26 -7.63 -2.19 12.67
N MET A 27 -7.78 -2.62 11.41
CA MET A 27 -6.71 -2.87 10.45
C MET A 27 -6.97 -2.10 9.16
N VAL A 28 -6.07 -1.17 8.80
CA VAL A 28 -6.20 -0.33 7.60
C VAL A 28 -5.29 -0.85 6.50
N LEU A 29 -5.87 -1.18 5.35
CA LEU A 29 -5.19 -1.74 4.18
C LEU A 29 -4.99 -0.67 3.10
N ILE A 30 -3.72 -0.36 2.79
CA ILE A 30 -3.32 0.70 1.85
C ILE A 30 -2.77 0.08 0.58
N MET A 31 -3.41 0.35 -0.55
CA MET A 31 -3.04 -0.21 -1.86
C MET A 31 -1.92 0.59 -2.55
N GLY A 32 -1.33 -0.03 -3.58
CA GLY A 32 -0.20 0.48 -4.34
C GLY A 32 -0.54 1.52 -5.40
N LEU A 33 0.49 1.93 -6.15
CA LEU A 33 0.46 2.93 -7.21
C LEU A 33 -0.61 2.62 -8.27
N GLY A 34 -1.55 3.55 -8.46
CA GLY A 34 -2.59 3.46 -9.50
C GLY A 34 -3.56 2.29 -9.33
N THR A 35 -3.46 1.55 -8.24
CA THR A 35 -4.26 0.36 -7.97
C THR A 35 -5.35 0.68 -6.96
N GLN A 36 -6.57 0.23 -7.25
CA GLN A 36 -7.75 0.49 -6.44
C GLN A 36 -7.89 -0.51 -5.30
N MET A 37 -8.69 -0.18 -4.29
CA MET A 37 -8.93 -1.02 -3.11
C MET A 37 -9.43 -2.42 -3.44
N VAL A 38 -10.08 -2.62 -4.58
CA VAL A 38 -10.58 -3.92 -5.04
C VAL A 38 -9.47 -4.94 -5.34
N ALA A 39 -8.23 -4.51 -5.47
CA ALA A 39 -7.07 -5.40 -5.57
C ALA A 39 -6.68 -6.03 -4.22
N TRP A 40 -7.16 -5.52 -3.09
CA TRP A 40 -7.29 -6.31 -1.87
C TRP A 40 -8.50 -7.22 -2.04
N ASP A 41 -8.29 -8.46 -2.45
CA ASP A 41 -9.38 -9.44 -2.67
C ASP A 41 -10.32 -9.48 -1.46
N THR A 42 -11.62 -9.48 -1.70
CA THR A 42 -12.64 -9.52 -0.65
C THR A 42 -12.42 -10.69 0.31
N ARG A 43 -12.08 -11.88 -0.22
CA ARG A 43 -11.79 -13.09 0.59
C ARG A 43 -10.54 -12.93 1.46
N PHE A 44 -9.54 -12.15 1.01
CA PHE A 44 -8.38 -11.82 1.84
C PHE A 44 -8.78 -10.92 3.01
N CYS A 45 -9.63 -9.91 2.75
CA CYS A 45 -10.17 -9.03 3.77
C CYS A 45 -11.05 -9.79 4.78
N GLU A 46 -11.92 -10.69 4.28
CA GLU A 46 -12.78 -11.55 5.10
C GLU A 46 -11.97 -12.51 5.99
N GLN A 47 -10.85 -13.05 5.47
CA GLN A 47 -9.94 -13.87 6.29
C GLN A 47 -9.27 -13.07 7.39
N LEU A 48 -8.86 -11.82 7.14
CA LEU A 48 -8.35 -10.94 8.20
C LEU A 48 -9.44 -10.62 9.22
N ALA A 49 -10.66 -10.32 8.77
CA ALA A 49 -11.80 -10.10 9.65
C ALA A 49 -12.12 -11.35 10.49
N GLY A 50 -12.08 -12.54 9.90
CA GLY A 50 -12.23 -13.81 10.61
C GLY A 50 -11.13 -14.09 11.64
N ASN A 51 -10.02 -13.37 11.59
CA ASN A 51 -8.98 -13.39 12.63
C ASN A 51 -9.19 -12.31 13.73
N GLY A 52 -10.38 -11.69 13.81
CA GLY A 52 -10.74 -10.73 14.85
C GLY A 52 -10.25 -9.32 14.59
N PHE A 53 -10.29 -8.86 13.32
CA PHE A 53 -9.96 -7.48 12.96
C PHE A 53 -11.14 -6.78 12.29
N TYR A 54 -11.33 -5.51 12.62
CA TYR A 54 -12.13 -4.58 11.84
C TYR A 54 -11.29 -4.06 10.67
N VAL A 55 -11.47 -4.63 9.50
CA VAL A 55 -10.65 -4.37 8.31
C VAL A 55 -11.25 -3.24 7.49
N VAL A 56 -10.43 -2.25 7.14
CA VAL A 56 -10.78 -1.12 6.28
C VAL A 56 -9.88 -1.12 5.06
N ARG A 57 -10.45 -1.23 3.85
CA ARG A 57 -9.73 -0.99 2.58
C ARG A 57 -10.28 0.25 1.90
N PHE A 58 -9.45 1.00 1.20
CA PHE A 58 -9.87 2.26 0.57
C PHE A 58 -9.08 2.56 -0.71
N ASP A 59 -9.68 3.34 -1.58
CA ASP A 59 -9.02 3.94 -2.74
C ASP A 59 -8.19 5.15 -2.27
N ASN A 60 -6.90 5.18 -2.59
CA ASN A 60 -6.07 6.36 -2.37
C ASN A 60 -6.59 7.55 -3.19
N ARG A 61 -6.25 8.81 -2.80
CA ARG A 61 -6.50 9.98 -3.66
C ARG A 61 -5.99 9.73 -5.07
N ASP A 62 -6.67 10.26 -6.08
CA ASP A 62 -6.36 10.09 -7.50
C ASP A 62 -6.59 8.66 -8.05
N THR A 63 -7.24 7.79 -7.31
CA THR A 63 -7.51 6.40 -7.69
C THR A 63 -8.98 6.04 -7.46
N GLY A 64 -9.53 5.24 -8.35
CA GLY A 64 -10.88 4.68 -8.23
C GLY A 64 -11.96 5.74 -8.06
N ARG A 65 -12.74 5.62 -6.97
CA ARG A 65 -13.84 6.52 -6.65
C ARG A 65 -13.51 7.59 -5.61
N SER A 66 -12.27 7.62 -5.12
CA SER A 66 -11.78 8.71 -4.27
C SER A 66 -11.56 10.00 -5.06
N THR A 67 -11.44 11.13 -4.36
CA THR A 67 -11.18 12.44 -4.96
C THR A 67 -10.05 12.39 -5.98
N ARG A 68 -10.33 12.89 -7.18
CA ARG A 68 -9.36 13.10 -8.25
C ARG A 68 -8.95 14.56 -8.30
N LEU A 69 -7.68 14.82 -8.35
CA LEU A 69 -7.12 16.17 -8.42
C LEU A 69 -6.87 16.57 -9.89
N ASP A 70 -7.92 16.53 -10.72
CA ASP A 70 -7.81 16.66 -12.18
C ASP A 70 -7.21 18.01 -12.62
N GLY A 71 -7.33 19.07 -11.83
CA GLY A 71 -6.68 20.36 -12.07
C GLY A 71 -5.23 20.45 -11.58
N ALA A 72 -4.70 19.43 -10.90
CA ALA A 72 -3.36 19.46 -10.34
C ALA A 72 -2.27 19.08 -11.36
N PRO A 73 -1.03 19.58 -11.18
CA PRO A 73 0.08 19.29 -12.09
C PRO A 73 0.34 17.78 -12.22
N VAL A 74 0.57 17.34 -13.47
CA VAL A 74 1.05 16.00 -13.78
C VAL A 74 2.55 16.05 -14.03
N PRO A 75 3.37 15.16 -13.44
CA PRO A 75 4.81 15.14 -13.69
C PRO A 75 5.15 14.94 -15.16
N LYS A 76 6.12 15.68 -15.64
CA LYS A 76 6.63 15.52 -17.00
C LYS A 76 7.60 14.32 -17.08
N LEU A 77 7.68 13.69 -18.24
CA LEU A 77 8.52 12.50 -18.45
C LEU A 77 9.98 12.72 -18.05
N HIS A 78 10.55 13.89 -18.39
CA HIS A 78 11.93 14.22 -18.01
C HIS A 78 12.11 14.38 -16.48
N GLU A 79 11.10 14.89 -15.76
CA GLU A 79 11.14 14.99 -14.30
C GLU A 79 11.15 13.61 -13.65
N ILE A 80 10.35 12.67 -14.19
CA ILE A 80 10.33 11.27 -13.77
C ILE A 80 11.69 10.62 -14.03
N ALA A 81 12.23 10.78 -15.25
CA ALA A 81 13.52 10.21 -15.64
C ALA A 81 14.69 10.74 -14.78
N LEU A 82 14.70 12.04 -14.50
CA LEU A 82 15.69 12.68 -13.61
C LEU A 82 15.41 12.46 -12.12
N ARG A 83 14.27 11.83 -11.77
CA ARG A 83 13.79 11.65 -10.39
C ARG A 83 13.75 12.98 -9.62
N ARG A 84 13.30 14.04 -10.28
CA ARG A 84 13.23 15.40 -9.72
C ARG A 84 11.93 16.08 -10.16
N ILE A 85 10.91 16.03 -9.30
CA ILE A 85 9.62 16.67 -9.53
C ILE A 85 9.69 18.09 -8.98
N ALA A 86 9.58 19.09 -9.86
CA ALA A 86 9.70 20.49 -9.47
C ALA A 86 8.50 20.97 -8.65
N ARG A 87 7.29 20.56 -9.04
CA ARG A 87 6.03 20.92 -8.38
C ARG A 87 5.14 19.69 -8.26
N PRO A 88 5.37 18.84 -7.23
CA PRO A 88 4.48 17.71 -6.99
C PRO A 88 3.10 18.22 -6.58
N ALA A 89 2.04 17.58 -7.08
CA ALA A 89 0.66 17.87 -6.67
C ALA A 89 0.48 17.59 -5.16
N TYR A 90 1.15 16.58 -4.67
CA TYR A 90 1.21 16.15 -3.26
C TYR A 90 2.39 15.22 -3.05
N LYS A 91 2.63 14.80 -1.82
CA LYS A 91 3.67 13.85 -1.41
C LYS A 91 3.05 12.67 -0.66
N LEU A 92 3.85 11.64 -0.37
CA LEU A 92 3.40 10.51 0.48
C LEU A 92 2.96 10.97 1.87
N ALA A 93 3.48 12.09 2.37
CA ALA A 93 3.03 12.68 3.64
C ALA A 93 1.57 13.13 3.61
N ASP A 94 1.13 13.70 2.48
CA ASP A 94 -0.27 14.11 2.31
C ASP A 94 -1.20 12.88 2.21
N MET A 95 -0.75 11.81 1.56
CA MET A 95 -1.49 10.54 1.51
C MET A 95 -1.50 9.82 2.87
N ALA A 96 -0.47 9.99 3.68
CA ALA A 96 -0.45 9.52 5.06
C ALA A 96 -1.47 10.29 5.93
N LEU A 97 -1.62 11.60 5.71
CA LEU A 97 -2.66 12.41 6.37
C LEU A 97 -4.06 11.98 5.95
N ASP A 98 -4.27 11.59 4.68
CA ASP A 98 -5.56 11.02 4.24
C ASP A 98 -5.89 9.74 5.01
N THR A 99 -4.89 8.86 5.18
CA THR A 99 -5.08 7.63 5.95
C THR A 99 -5.47 7.93 7.40
N VAL A 100 -4.82 8.90 8.03
CA VAL A 100 -5.17 9.35 9.39
C VAL A 100 -6.55 9.98 9.42
N GLY A 101 -6.87 10.84 8.44
CA GLY A 101 -8.18 11.45 8.31
C GLY A 101 -9.32 10.42 8.11
N LEU A 102 -9.06 9.33 7.36
CA LEU A 102 -10.01 8.22 7.26
C LEU A 102 -10.22 7.53 8.61
N MET A 103 -9.14 7.30 9.36
CA MET A 103 -9.26 6.76 10.71
C MET A 103 -10.09 7.69 11.61
N ASP A 104 -9.88 9.01 11.53
CA ASP A 104 -10.64 10.00 12.30
C ASP A 104 -12.13 9.97 11.92
N ALA A 105 -12.45 9.95 10.64
CA ALA A 105 -13.81 9.89 10.14
C ALA A 105 -14.56 8.61 10.56
N LEU A 106 -13.81 7.51 10.80
CA LEU A 106 -14.36 6.23 11.26
C LEU A 106 -14.30 6.05 12.79
N GLY A 107 -13.84 7.04 13.55
CA GLY A 107 -13.67 6.95 15.00
C GLY A 107 -12.58 5.97 15.43
N ILE A 108 -11.63 5.65 14.55
CA ILE A 108 -10.52 4.74 14.81
C ILE A 108 -9.37 5.53 15.44
N GLU A 109 -9.15 5.39 16.72
CA GLU A 109 -8.05 6.05 17.44
C GLU A 109 -6.68 5.51 16.97
N ARG A 110 -6.53 4.18 16.92
CA ARG A 110 -5.29 3.49 16.53
C ARG A 110 -5.60 2.26 15.69
N ALA A 111 -4.76 1.98 14.68
CA ALA A 111 -4.93 0.83 13.81
C ALA A 111 -3.63 0.05 13.58
N HIS A 112 -3.77 -1.23 13.20
CA HIS A 112 -2.74 -1.97 12.50
C HIS A 112 -2.71 -1.47 11.06
N VAL A 113 -1.57 -0.98 10.58
CA VAL A 113 -1.48 -0.39 9.24
C VAL A 113 -0.70 -1.34 8.33
N VAL A 114 -1.37 -1.80 7.28
CA VAL A 114 -0.82 -2.74 6.29
C VAL A 114 -0.80 -2.06 4.94
N GLY A 115 0.36 -2.01 4.30
CA GLY A 115 0.45 -1.38 2.98
C GLY A 115 1.28 -2.18 1.99
N VAL A 116 0.83 -2.16 0.72
CA VAL A 116 1.46 -2.85 -0.41
C VAL A 116 2.13 -1.84 -1.33
N SER A 117 3.40 -2.04 -1.71
CA SER A 117 4.11 -1.21 -2.69
C SER A 117 4.12 0.27 -2.27
N MET A 118 3.54 1.19 -3.04
CA MET A 118 3.33 2.59 -2.62
C MET A 118 2.53 2.67 -1.31
N GLY A 119 1.53 1.81 -1.13
CA GLY A 119 0.78 1.73 0.13
C GLY A 119 1.68 1.39 1.33
N GLY A 120 2.69 0.54 1.12
CA GLY A 120 3.73 0.30 2.13
C GLY A 120 4.58 1.54 2.43
N MET A 121 4.86 2.38 1.43
CA MET A 121 5.54 3.66 1.63
C MET A 121 4.67 4.64 2.42
N ILE A 122 3.35 4.66 2.17
CA ILE A 122 2.38 5.46 2.91
C ILE A 122 2.30 4.95 4.36
N ALA A 123 2.12 3.64 4.56
CA ALA A 123 2.07 3.00 5.88
C ALA A 123 3.33 3.31 6.72
N GLN A 124 4.52 3.22 6.11
CA GLN A 124 5.78 3.63 6.71
C GLN A 124 5.75 5.11 7.14
N THR A 125 5.19 5.98 6.30
CA THR A 125 5.09 7.42 6.58
C THR A 125 4.10 7.70 7.71
N VAL A 126 2.96 6.99 7.76
CA VAL A 126 2.01 7.04 8.89
C VAL A 126 2.72 6.64 10.18
N ALA A 127 3.42 5.49 10.18
CA ALA A 127 4.10 4.99 11.38
C ALA A 127 5.22 5.93 11.88
N ALA A 128 5.93 6.61 10.96
CA ALA A 128 7.01 7.50 11.30
C ALA A 128 6.52 8.89 11.79
N ARG A 129 5.44 9.41 11.21
CA ARG A 129 4.96 10.78 11.47
C ARG A 129 3.77 10.84 12.42
N HIS A 130 3.00 9.75 12.54
CA HIS A 130 1.82 9.64 13.40
C HIS A 130 1.90 8.39 14.29
N PRO A 131 2.99 8.24 15.09
CA PRO A 131 3.25 6.99 15.83
C PRO A 131 2.15 6.65 16.84
N SER A 132 1.44 7.63 17.40
CA SER A 132 0.32 7.42 18.30
C SER A 132 -0.90 6.76 17.62
N ARG A 133 -0.98 6.82 16.30
CA ARG A 133 -2.10 6.26 15.52
C ARG A 133 -1.85 4.81 15.07
N VAL A 134 -0.62 4.29 15.23
CA VAL A 134 -0.23 2.99 14.70
C VAL A 134 -0.03 1.99 15.84
N ARG A 135 -0.77 0.87 15.79
CA ARG A 135 -0.54 -0.30 16.67
C ARG A 135 0.63 -1.13 16.15
N SER A 136 0.58 -1.54 14.90
CA SER A 136 1.67 -2.24 14.20
C SER A 136 1.77 -1.79 12.74
N LEU A 137 2.94 -1.97 12.15
CA LEU A 137 3.20 -1.69 10.74
C LEU A 137 3.49 -3.00 10.00
N THR A 138 2.79 -3.24 8.88
CA THR A 138 3.19 -4.27 7.92
C THR A 138 3.43 -3.62 6.56
N SER A 139 4.67 -3.75 6.07
CA SER A 139 5.11 -3.19 4.78
C SER A 139 5.42 -4.30 3.79
N ILE A 140 4.58 -4.47 2.77
CA ILE A 140 4.65 -5.57 1.80
C ILE A 140 5.19 -5.06 0.47
N MET A 141 6.19 -5.73 -0.13
CA MET A 141 6.79 -5.46 -1.45
C MET A 141 7.07 -3.96 -1.69
N SER A 142 7.61 -3.28 -0.68
CA SER A 142 7.83 -1.84 -0.67
C SER A 142 9.31 -1.49 -0.49
N ASN A 143 9.63 -0.19 -0.46
CA ASN A 143 10.98 0.32 -0.23
C ASN A 143 10.99 1.62 0.58
N THR A 144 12.18 2.07 0.95
CA THR A 144 12.40 3.30 1.73
C THR A 144 12.48 4.58 0.88
N GLY A 145 12.44 4.46 -0.45
CA GLY A 145 12.74 5.56 -1.38
C GLY A 145 14.23 5.81 -1.61
N ALA A 146 15.12 5.05 -0.98
CA ALA A 146 16.56 5.17 -1.17
C ALA A 146 16.98 4.85 -2.62
N ARG A 147 17.91 5.65 -3.15
CA ARG A 147 18.27 5.64 -4.57
C ARG A 147 18.77 4.30 -5.11
N PHE A 148 19.43 3.49 -4.27
CA PHE A 148 20.11 2.27 -4.70
C PHE A 148 19.48 0.99 -4.14
N SER A 149 18.28 1.05 -3.57
CA SER A 149 17.54 -0.11 -3.09
C SER A 149 16.11 -0.12 -3.61
N GLY A 150 15.58 -1.31 -3.88
CA GLY A 150 14.23 -1.48 -4.40
C GLY A 150 14.07 -0.94 -5.83
N GLN A 151 15.14 -0.91 -6.63
CA GLN A 151 15.05 -0.44 -8.01
C GLN A 151 14.34 -1.48 -8.87
N PRO A 152 13.49 -1.04 -9.81
CA PRO A 152 12.82 -1.92 -10.75
C PRO A 152 13.81 -2.55 -11.74
N ALA A 153 13.53 -3.77 -12.16
CA ALA A 153 14.25 -4.40 -13.26
C ALA A 153 14.05 -3.60 -14.56
N LEU A 154 15.07 -3.53 -15.42
CA LEU A 154 15.00 -2.73 -16.64
C LEU A 154 13.74 -2.98 -17.48
N LYS A 155 13.30 -4.24 -17.57
CA LYS A 155 12.12 -4.64 -18.33
C LYS A 155 10.78 -4.13 -17.76
N THR A 156 10.74 -3.64 -16.53
CA THR A 156 9.51 -3.10 -15.90
C THR A 156 9.34 -1.60 -16.11
N TYR A 157 10.34 -0.89 -16.60
CA TYR A 157 10.21 0.56 -16.85
C TYR A 157 9.05 0.93 -17.80
N PRO A 158 8.76 0.20 -18.91
CA PRO A 158 7.61 0.51 -19.76
C PRO A 158 6.27 0.46 -19.01
N VAL A 159 6.17 -0.36 -17.98
CA VAL A 159 4.97 -0.43 -17.11
C VAL A 159 4.82 0.85 -16.27
N LEU A 160 5.93 1.35 -15.75
CA LEU A 160 5.93 2.52 -14.88
C LEU A 160 5.71 3.84 -15.61
N ILE A 161 6.25 3.97 -16.85
CA ILE A 161 6.30 5.25 -17.57
C ILE A 161 5.48 5.26 -18.88
N GLY A 162 4.95 4.10 -19.29
CA GLY A 162 4.17 4.00 -20.52
C GLY A 162 2.77 4.61 -20.37
N SER A 163 2.25 5.18 -21.47
CA SER A 163 0.86 5.68 -21.52
C SER A 163 -0.13 4.54 -21.30
N SER A 164 -1.18 4.80 -20.54
CA SER A 164 -2.30 3.86 -20.40
C SER A 164 -3.33 4.12 -21.49
N PRO A 165 -3.85 3.06 -22.16
CA PRO A 165 -5.01 3.20 -23.02
C PRO A 165 -6.19 3.80 -22.27
N THR A 166 -7.01 4.55 -22.98
CA THR A 166 -8.22 5.18 -22.43
C THR A 166 -9.48 4.37 -22.70
N ASP A 167 -9.42 3.45 -23.65
CA ASP A 167 -10.48 2.50 -23.93
C ASP A 167 -10.38 1.27 -23.00
N ARG A 168 -11.53 0.60 -22.80
CA ARG A 168 -11.66 -0.52 -21.87
C ARG A 168 -10.78 -1.71 -22.25
N ASP A 169 -10.82 -2.11 -23.51
CA ASP A 169 -10.10 -3.30 -23.99
C ASP A 169 -8.59 -3.10 -23.91
N GLY A 170 -8.11 -1.96 -24.36
CA GLY A 170 -6.70 -1.60 -24.27
C GLY A 170 -6.22 -1.52 -22.82
N PHE A 171 -7.03 -0.97 -21.91
CA PHE A 171 -6.71 -0.90 -20.49
C PHE A 171 -6.58 -2.31 -19.88
N VAL A 172 -7.55 -3.19 -20.19
CA VAL A 172 -7.56 -4.58 -19.69
C VAL A 172 -6.36 -5.35 -20.23
N GLU A 173 -6.10 -5.31 -21.54
CA GLU A 173 -4.96 -5.98 -22.15
C GLU A 173 -3.61 -5.49 -21.59
N ARG A 174 -3.47 -4.18 -21.39
CA ARG A 174 -2.28 -3.62 -20.75
C ARG A 174 -2.15 -4.09 -19.30
N GLY A 175 -3.25 -4.11 -18.56
CA GLY A 175 -3.29 -4.59 -17.18
C GLY A 175 -2.83 -6.04 -17.07
N VAL A 176 -3.39 -6.94 -17.89
CA VAL A 176 -3.00 -8.36 -17.94
C VAL A 176 -1.50 -8.50 -18.27
N LYS A 177 -1.00 -7.79 -19.28
CA LYS A 177 0.45 -7.80 -19.63
C LYS A 177 1.32 -7.31 -18.46
N THR A 178 0.87 -6.26 -17.77
CA THR A 178 1.57 -5.72 -16.61
C THR A 178 1.68 -6.75 -15.50
N TRP A 179 0.56 -7.33 -15.08
CA TRP A 179 0.52 -8.34 -14.02
C TRP A 179 1.27 -9.62 -14.40
N THR A 180 1.27 -10.00 -15.69
CA THR A 180 2.09 -11.12 -16.19
C THR A 180 3.60 -10.84 -16.03
N LEU A 181 4.02 -9.59 -16.24
CA LEU A 181 5.43 -9.21 -16.13
C LEU A 181 5.93 -9.15 -14.69
N ILE A 182 5.09 -8.57 -13.78
CA ILE A 182 5.50 -8.29 -12.40
C ILE A 182 5.04 -9.33 -11.39
N GLY A 183 4.04 -10.15 -11.74
CA GLY A 183 3.43 -11.16 -10.87
C GLY A 183 4.37 -12.28 -10.44
N SER A 184 3.86 -13.17 -9.64
CA SER A 184 4.56 -14.25 -8.95
C SER A 184 4.82 -15.45 -9.85
N PRO A 185 6.06 -15.70 -10.32
CA PRO A 185 6.33 -16.83 -11.20
C PRO A 185 6.30 -18.20 -10.49
N GLY A 186 6.40 -18.21 -9.16
CA GLY A 186 6.38 -19.43 -8.35
C GLY A 186 5.00 -19.87 -7.90
N PHE A 187 3.94 -19.17 -8.32
CA PHE A 187 2.56 -19.43 -7.91
C PHE A 187 1.65 -19.47 -9.14
N GLU A 188 0.63 -20.32 -9.05
CA GLU A 188 -0.43 -20.35 -10.05
C GLU A 188 -1.23 -19.04 -10.02
N ARG A 189 -1.53 -18.49 -11.20
CA ARG A 189 -2.34 -17.30 -11.38
C ARG A 189 -3.66 -17.64 -12.01
N ASP A 190 -4.73 -17.13 -11.44
CA ASP A 190 -6.06 -17.18 -12.02
C ASP A 190 -6.23 -15.99 -13.00
N ASP A 191 -6.08 -16.25 -14.29
CA ASP A 191 -6.17 -15.22 -15.33
C ASP A 191 -7.61 -14.71 -15.52
N VAL A 192 -8.63 -15.49 -15.17
CA VAL A 192 -10.04 -15.08 -15.23
C VAL A 192 -10.33 -14.06 -14.14
N GLU A 193 -9.95 -14.33 -12.91
CA GLU A 193 -10.12 -13.40 -11.80
C GLU A 193 -9.26 -12.15 -11.97
N LEU A 194 -8.02 -12.29 -12.45
CA LEU A 194 -7.16 -11.15 -12.74
C LEU A 194 -7.82 -10.21 -13.76
N ARG A 195 -8.35 -10.75 -14.85
CA ARG A 195 -9.05 -9.97 -15.87
C ARG A 195 -10.29 -9.29 -15.28
N ALA A 196 -11.11 -10.02 -14.54
CA ALA A 196 -12.30 -9.47 -13.88
C ALA A 196 -11.97 -8.32 -12.91
N MET A 197 -10.89 -8.44 -12.14
CA MET A 197 -10.41 -7.37 -11.24
C MET A 197 -9.97 -6.12 -12.02
N ILE A 198 -9.28 -6.30 -13.15
CA ILE A 198 -8.84 -5.18 -14.00
C ILE A 198 -10.04 -4.51 -14.67
N GLU A 199 -11.00 -5.27 -15.17
CA GLU A 199 -12.24 -4.78 -15.77
C GLU A 199 -13.05 -3.97 -14.74
N LEU A 200 -13.23 -4.52 -13.55
CA LEU A 200 -13.87 -3.83 -12.45
C LEU A 200 -13.15 -2.51 -12.12
N SER A 201 -11.82 -2.51 -12.11
CA SER A 201 -11.02 -1.32 -11.85
C SER A 201 -11.22 -0.24 -12.93
N PHE A 202 -11.39 -0.64 -14.20
CA PHE A 202 -11.73 0.29 -15.27
C PHE A 202 -13.12 0.89 -15.06
N ASP A 203 -14.12 0.04 -14.81
CA ASP A 203 -15.53 0.44 -14.63
C ASP A 203 -15.73 1.33 -13.39
N ARG A 204 -14.91 1.15 -12.34
CA ARG A 204 -14.85 2.04 -11.17
C ARG A 204 -14.14 3.36 -11.44
N GLY A 205 -13.45 3.48 -12.55
CA GLY A 205 -12.81 4.68 -13.04
C GLY A 205 -11.29 4.65 -12.96
N ALA A 206 -10.67 4.43 -14.10
CA ALA A 206 -9.21 4.55 -14.26
C ALA A 206 -8.78 6.03 -14.32
N SER A 207 -7.63 6.34 -13.75
CA SER A 207 -7.04 7.69 -13.79
C SER A 207 -5.55 7.63 -14.13
N PRO A 208 -5.16 7.62 -15.41
CA PRO A 208 -3.75 7.65 -15.80
C PRO A 208 -3.02 8.89 -15.27
N ALA A 209 -3.68 10.06 -15.27
CA ALA A 209 -3.13 11.29 -14.72
C ALA A 209 -2.94 11.19 -13.20
N GLY A 210 -3.91 10.58 -12.49
CA GLY A 210 -3.81 10.30 -11.07
C GLY A 210 -2.63 9.38 -10.74
N THR A 211 -2.48 8.29 -11.49
CA THR A 211 -1.34 7.36 -11.36
C THR A 211 0.00 8.10 -11.56
N ALA A 212 0.09 9.00 -12.55
CA ALA A 212 1.29 9.80 -12.77
C ALA A 212 1.56 10.77 -11.60
N ARG A 213 0.53 11.41 -11.01
CA ARG A 213 0.67 12.26 -9.83
C ARG A 213 1.13 11.46 -8.61
N GLN A 214 0.60 10.26 -8.39
CA GLN A 214 1.06 9.35 -7.33
C GLN A 214 2.53 8.94 -7.53
N LEU A 215 2.96 8.65 -8.76
CA LEU A 215 4.38 8.39 -9.06
C LEU A 215 5.23 9.62 -8.76
N GLY A 216 4.73 10.82 -9.08
CA GLY A 216 5.34 12.09 -8.70
C GLY A 216 5.49 12.24 -7.19
N ALA A 217 4.47 11.85 -6.42
CA ALA A 217 4.49 11.87 -4.96
C ALA A 217 5.56 10.93 -4.38
N ILE A 218 5.70 9.72 -4.94
CA ILE A 218 6.77 8.77 -4.57
C ILE A 218 8.15 9.41 -4.77
N ILE A 219 8.39 9.95 -5.98
CA ILE A 219 9.68 10.54 -6.34
C ILE A 219 9.98 11.77 -5.46
N ALA A 220 9.00 12.66 -5.28
CA ALA A 220 9.16 13.89 -4.51
C ALA A 220 9.34 13.65 -3.00
N SER A 221 8.90 12.50 -2.49
CA SER A 221 9.08 12.13 -1.07
C SER A 221 10.48 11.61 -0.77
N GLY A 222 11.19 11.09 -1.77
CA GLY A 222 12.60 10.70 -1.64
C GLY A 222 12.86 9.61 -0.61
N ASP A 223 14.05 9.67 -0.02
CA ASP A 223 14.56 8.69 0.95
C ASP A 223 14.05 8.94 2.37
N ARG A 224 13.29 8.00 2.91
CA ARG A 224 12.65 8.07 4.22
C ARG A 224 13.41 7.33 5.33
N ARG A 225 14.60 6.77 5.06
CA ARG A 225 15.35 5.99 6.05
C ARG A 225 15.61 6.74 7.35
N ARG A 226 15.80 8.07 7.31
CA ARG A 226 15.99 8.88 8.51
C ARG A 226 14.73 8.91 9.39
N GLU A 227 13.55 9.08 8.77
CA GLU A 227 12.27 9.09 9.49
C GLU A 227 11.94 7.70 10.03
N LEU A 228 12.24 6.64 9.26
CA LEU A 228 11.95 5.24 9.62
C LEU A 228 12.69 4.76 10.86
N ARG A 229 13.86 5.34 11.20
CA ARG A 229 14.55 5.05 12.46
C ARG A 229 13.74 5.39 13.71
N GLY A 230 12.79 6.32 13.57
CA GLY A 230 11.90 6.75 14.66
C GLY A 230 10.65 5.88 14.84
N VAL A 231 10.41 4.90 13.97
CA VAL A 231 9.25 4.01 14.07
C VAL A 231 9.36 3.14 15.32
N GLN A 232 8.35 3.22 16.19
CA GLN A 232 8.26 2.49 17.45
C GLN A 232 7.35 1.26 17.37
N ALA A 233 6.41 1.27 16.41
CA ALA A 233 5.44 0.19 16.27
C ALA A 233 6.12 -1.12 15.85
N PRO A 234 5.72 -2.28 16.41
CA PRO A 234 6.14 -3.58 15.91
C PRO A 234 5.98 -3.64 14.39
N THR A 235 7.04 -4.03 13.70
CA THR A 235 7.10 -3.90 12.24
C THR A 235 7.42 -5.24 11.59
N LEU A 236 6.57 -5.62 10.63
CA LEU A 236 6.78 -6.72 9.71
C LEU A 236 7.04 -6.17 8.30
N VAL A 237 8.10 -6.65 7.67
CA VAL A 237 8.37 -6.43 6.25
C VAL A 237 8.20 -7.77 5.53
N ILE A 238 7.33 -7.81 4.52
CA ILE A 238 7.15 -8.99 3.65
C ILE A 238 7.63 -8.61 2.25
N HIS A 239 8.40 -9.49 1.60
CA HIS A 239 8.87 -9.23 0.25
C HIS A 239 9.00 -10.51 -0.57
N GLY A 240 8.50 -10.47 -1.82
CA GLY A 240 8.68 -11.56 -2.77
C GLY A 240 10.11 -11.62 -3.31
N GLU A 241 10.73 -12.80 -3.34
CA GLU A 241 12.10 -12.95 -3.85
C GLU A 241 12.20 -12.77 -5.37
N ALA A 242 11.08 -12.98 -6.08
CA ALA A 242 10.99 -12.82 -7.53
C ALA A 242 10.43 -11.44 -7.97
N ASP A 243 10.28 -10.48 -7.04
CA ASP A 243 9.75 -9.15 -7.34
C ASP A 243 10.65 -8.37 -8.29
N LYS A 244 10.10 -8.05 -9.48
CA LYS A 244 10.79 -7.33 -10.56
C LYS A 244 10.47 -5.84 -10.57
N LEU A 245 9.40 -5.42 -9.89
CA LEU A 245 8.96 -4.02 -9.86
C LEU A 245 9.62 -3.25 -8.70
N VAL A 246 9.65 -3.85 -7.52
CA VAL A 246 10.43 -3.38 -6.38
C VAL A 246 11.36 -4.50 -5.96
N SER A 247 12.65 -4.41 -6.32
CA SER A 247 13.56 -5.51 -6.02
C SER A 247 13.62 -5.82 -4.52
N PRO A 248 13.92 -7.08 -4.11
CA PRO A 248 13.95 -7.49 -2.70
C PRO A 248 14.93 -6.69 -1.83
N SER A 249 15.86 -5.97 -2.44
CA SER A 249 16.73 -5.04 -1.73
C SER A 249 15.95 -3.90 -1.06
N GLY A 250 14.75 -3.56 -1.57
CA GLY A 250 13.84 -2.57 -0.97
C GLY A 250 13.29 -3.02 0.38
N GLY A 251 12.82 -4.26 0.47
CA GLY A 251 12.37 -4.87 1.73
C GLY A 251 13.51 -4.98 2.74
N ARG A 252 14.68 -5.46 2.31
CA ARG A 252 15.88 -5.51 3.17
C ARG A 252 16.28 -4.13 3.69
N ALA A 253 16.22 -3.09 2.83
CA ALA A 253 16.52 -1.72 3.24
C ALA A 253 15.49 -1.17 4.24
N THR A 254 14.21 -1.53 4.07
CA THR A 254 13.13 -1.15 4.99
C THR A 254 13.35 -1.82 6.35
N ALA A 255 13.56 -3.12 6.39
CA ALA A 255 13.83 -3.85 7.63
C ALA A 255 15.08 -3.33 8.36
N LYS A 256 16.14 -2.97 7.61
CA LYS A 256 17.35 -2.37 8.19
C LYS A 256 17.12 -0.96 8.75
N ALA A 257 16.20 -0.21 8.16
CA ALA A 257 15.95 1.19 8.56
C ALA A 257 15.08 1.31 9.81
N ILE A 258 14.26 0.31 10.11
CA ILE A 258 13.35 0.29 11.25
C ILE A 258 13.91 -0.64 12.33
N ASN A 259 14.08 -0.12 13.53
CA ASN A 259 14.59 -0.92 14.64
C ASN A 259 13.63 -2.08 14.95
N ASN A 260 14.20 -3.28 15.16
CA ASN A 260 13.46 -4.50 15.47
C ASN A 260 12.42 -4.94 14.42
N ALA A 261 12.51 -4.45 13.18
CA ALA A 261 11.65 -4.94 12.12
C ALA A 261 12.00 -6.38 11.73
N ARG A 262 10.98 -7.23 11.67
CA ARG A 262 11.10 -8.61 11.15
C ARG A 262 10.96 -8.60 9.63
N LEU A 263 11.85 -9.28 8.93
CA LEU A 263 11.78 -9.49 7.48
C LEU A 263 11.36 -10.93 7.18
N VAL A 264 10.35 -11.09 6.36
CA VAL A 264 9.92 -12.36 5.77
C VAL A 264 10.03 -12.26 4.26
N THR A 265 10.80 -13.13 3.64
CA THR A 265 10.86 -13.26 2.18
C THR A 265 10.09 -14.50 1.74
N ILE A 266 9.39 -14.39 0.60
CA ILE A 266 8.58 -15.49 0.06
C ILE A 266 9.17 -15.91 -1.28
N PRO A 267 9.74 -17.13 -1.36
CA PRO A 267 10.29 -17.67 -2.60
C PRO A 267 9.21 -17.72 -3.71
N GLY A 268 9.59 -17.34 -4.92
CA GLY A 268 8.71 -17.37 -6.09
C GLY A 268 7.63 -16.28 -6.13
N MET A 269 7.40 -15.53 -5.05
CA MET A 269 6.48 -14.39 -5.01
C MET A 269 7.08 -13.21 -5.78
N GLY A 270 6.27 -12.60 -6.65
CA GLY A 270 6.56 -11.37 -7.40
C GLY A 270 6.01 -10.12 -6.72
N HIS A 271 5.47 -9.21 -7.55
CA HIS A 271 4.87 -7.94 -7.10
C HIS A 271 3.34 -8.04 -7.06
N ASP A 272 2.82 -9.09 -6.49
CA ASP A 272 1.39 -9.36 -6.28
C ASP A 272 1.19 -10.17 -4.99
N LEU A 273 -0.05 -10.46 -4.63
CA LEU A 273 -0.44 -11.26 -3.47
C LEU A 273 -1.08 -12.58 -3.96
N PRO A 274 -0.29 -13.59 -4.40
CA PRO A 274 -0.86 -14.81 -4.91
C PRO A 274 -1.62 -15.57 -3.81
N LYS A 275 -2.78 -16.13 -4.14
CA LYS A 275 -3.69 -16.78 -3.17
C LYS A 275 -3.00 -17.85 -2.33
N ALA A 276 -2.15 -18.65 -2.95
CA ALA A 276 -1.43 -19.71 -2.24
C ALA A 276 -0.42 -19.18 -1.19
N ALA A 277 -0.03 -17.89 -1.26
CA ALA A 277 0.79 -17.25 -0.23
C ALA A 277 -0.04 -16.57 0.87
N TRP A 278 -1.38 -16.42 0.71
CA TRP A 278 -2.21 -15.76 1.71
C TRP A 278 -2.10 -16.34 3.12
N PRO A 279 -2.12 -17.67 3.32
CA PRO A 279 -1.99 -18.21 4.68
C PRO A 279 -0.74 -17.71 5.40
N GLN A 280 0.41 -17.69 4.71
CA GLN A 280 1.67 -17.21 5.27
C GLN A 280 1.65 -15.69 5.50
N ILE A 281 1.09 -14.91 4.57
CA ILE A 281 1.00 -13.46 4.67
C ILE A 281 0.06 -13.07 5.82
N ILE A 282 -1.14 -13.66 5.89
CA ILE A 282 -2.14 -13.41 6.94
C ILE A 282 -1.58 -13.80 8.31
N ALA A 283 -0.98 -14.98 8.44
CA ALA A 283 -0.35 -15.41 9.69
C ALA A 283 0.75 -14.42 10.12
N GLY A 284 1.56 -13.92 9.18
CA GLY A 284 2.57 -12.90 9.45
C GLY A 284 1.97 -11.59 9.96
N ILE A 285 0.91 -11.10 9.31
CA ILE A 285 0.19 -9.88 9.69
C ILE A 285 -0.42 -10.05 11.09
N THR A 286 -1.15 -11.14 11.33
CA THR A 286 -1.81 -11.44 12.61
C THR A 286 -0.80 -11.55 13.76
N GLN A 287 0.32 -12.26 13.54
CA GLN A 287 1.39 -12.37 14.53
C GLN A 287 2.03 -11.00 14.85
N ASN A 288 2.22 -10.15 13.82
CA ASN A 288 2.76 -8.80 14.01
C ASN A 288 1.76 -7.92 14.79
N ALA A 289 0.46 -8.07 14.55
CA ALA A 289 -0.58 -7.39 15.29
C ALA A 289 -0.60 -7.82 16.77
N ALA A 290 -0.57 -9.13 17.05
CA ALA A 290 -0.55 -9.65 18.42
C ALA A 290 0.68 -9.19 19.20
N SER A 291 1.85 -9.05 18.57
CA SER A 291 3.04 -8.52 19.26
C SER A 291 2.90 -7.06 19.69
N ALA A 292 2.01 -6.28 19.06
CA ALA A 292 1.73 -4.92 19.44
C ALA A 292 0.87 -4.83 20.72
N ASP A 293 -0.04 -5.77 20.89
CA ASP A 293 -0.94 -5.79 22.05
C ASP A 293 -0.18 -6.22 23.32
N VAL A 294 0.74 -7.18 23.20
CA VAL A 294 1.67 -7.55 24.30
C VAL A 294 2.53 -6.35 24.70
N ALA A 295 3.16 -5.66 23.74
CA ALA A 295 3.98 -4.48 24.03
C ALA A 295 3.19 -3.29 24.59
N ALA A 296 1.88 -3.22 24.38
CA ALA A 296 1.01 -2.21 24.98
C ALA A 296 0.66 -2.58 26.44
N GLY A 297 0.38 -3.85 26.73
CA GLY A 297 0.13 -4.37 28.06
C GLY A 297 1.33 -4.18 28.99
N ASP A 298 2.53 -4.51 28.52
CA ASP A 298 3.77 -4.33 29.29
C ASP A 298 4.03 -2.86 29.64
N ARG A 299 3.77 -1.92 28.70
CA ARG A 299 3.92 -0.48 28.95
C ARG A 299 2.91 0.03 29.97
N ALA A 300 1.67 -0.41 29.92
CA ALA A 300 0.65 -0.03 30.88
C ALA A 300 0.98 -0.54 32.30
N ALA A 301 1.51 -1.76 32.40
CA ALA A 301 1.95 -2.33 33.68
C ALA A 301 3.12 -1.57 34.30
N VAL A 302 4.11 -1.14 33.49
CA VAL A 302 5.26 -0.33 33.95
C VAL A 302 4.86 1.09 34.38
N GLN A 303 3.82 1.68 33.78
CA GLN A 303 3.32 3.02 34.14
C GLN A 303 2.43 3.01 35.40
N ALA A 304 1.89 1.84 35.78
CA ALA A 304 1.05 1.66 36.92
C ALA A 304 1.83 1.23 38.19
N ALA A 305 3.11 0.87 38.07
CA ALA A 305 4.04 0.52 39.14
C ALA A 305 4.95 1.72 39.50
#